data_c7539f64f33b19a828fbae12d3945c0f
#
_entry.id   c7539f64f33b19a828fbae12d3945c0f
#
_cell.length_a   1.000
_cell.length_b   1.000
_cell.length_c   1.000
_cell.angle_alpha   90.00
_cell.angle_beta   90.00
_cell.angle_gamma   90.00
#
_symmetry.space_group_name_H-M   'P 1'
#
loop_
_entity.id
_entity.type
_entity.pdbx_description
1 polymer ?
#
loop_
_entity_poly.entity_id
_entity_poly.type
_entity_poly.pdbx_seq_one_letter_code
_entity_poly.pdbx_strand_id
1 'polypeptide(L)'
;MNYKAEFKGWGELTLADLLVAYRKAKADCFFENTFPTAIKFAEYEQDLLANLRDLLKLLKKKSGLDEGELLGEFRLLPKKLSASRKSNVVDDGHVHFSKPDRAVDNLFKNHDIVPEFRIIGDFPVNTHIISALWVNMIGRKFDAKLEKSCYGARLKRIRNDDLFSGDEQPFHISSVGSFNPYFQPYQKWRNDGLKAIRGELEKDRDIIAVSLDLKSYYHFIDPLSTSGTSFLKVLDFDVVKQIHTTQLSSFS
;
A
#
# COMPACT_ATOMS: atom_id res chain seq x y z
N MET A 1 12.22 24.18 12.28
CA MET A 1 13.05 23.64 11.20
C MET A 1 12.14 23.04 10.14
N ASN A 2 12.11 23.63 8.95
CA ASN A 2 11.34 23.04 7.84
C ASN A 2 12.12 21.87 7.24
N TYR A 3 11.81 20.66 7.65
CA TYR A 3 12.35 19.45 7.07
C TYR A 3 11.89 19.34 5.60
N LYS A 4 12.84 19.29 4.67
CA LYS A 4 12.57 19.05 3.24
C LYS A 4 13.08 17.65 2.92
N ALA A 5 12.17 16.73 2.61
CA ALA A 5 12.53 15.43 2.11
C ALA A 5 12.90 15.56 0.63
N GLU A 6 14.17 15.51 0.32
CA GLU A 6 14.69 15.53 -1.03
C GLU A 6 15.75 14.45 -1.18
N PHE A 7 15.59 13.57 -2.16
CA PHE A 7 16.58 12.54 -2.42
C PHE A 7 17.74 13.13 -3.21
N LYS A 8 18.91 13.18 -2.60
CA LYS A 8 20.18 13.62 -3.21
C LYS A 8 21.16 12.47 -3.44
N GLY A 9 20.73 11.26 -3.13
CA GLY A 9 21.53 10.05 -3.17
C GLY A 9 21.61 9.35 -1.83
N TRP A 10 21.92 8.07 -1.83
CA TRP A 10 21.98 7.24 -0.62
C TRP A 10 23.06 7.74 0.37
N GLY A 11 24.15 8.30 -0.14
CA GLY A 11 25.23 8.87 0.67
C GLY A 11 24.82 10.07 1.52
N GLU A 12 23.85 10.84 1.06
CA GLU A 12 23.39 12.08 1.70
C GLU A 12 22.27 11.85 2.72
N LEU A 13 21.79 10.62 2.87
CA LEU A 13 20.75 10.29 3.86
C LEU A 13 21.22 10.59 5.27
N THR A 14 20.30 11.05 6.08
CA THR A 14 20.51 11.36 7.49
C THR A 14 19.66 10.48 8.41
N LEU A 15 20.01 10.40 9.67
CA LEU A 15 19.21 9.72 10.67
C LEU A 15 17.81 10.36 10.81
N ALA A 16 17.69 11.67 10.57
CA ALA A 16 16.42 12.37 10.60
C ALA A 16 15.47 11.89 9.48
N ASP A 17 16.00 11.60 8.28
CA ASP A 17 15.23 11.03 7.16
C ASP A 17 14.65 9.68 7.53
N LEU A 18 15.46 8.82 8.13
CA LEU A 18 15.04 7.50 8.57
C LEU A 18 14.04 7.57 9.72
N LEU A 19 14.19 8.50 10.66
CA LEU A 19 13.27 8.68 11.77
C LEU A 19 11.87 9.13 11.27
N VAL A 20 11.82 10.04 10.28
CA VAL A 20 10.57 10.44 9.64
C VAL A 20 9.94 9.27 8.89
N ALA A 21 10.73 8.52 8.14
CA ALA A 21 10.27 7.35 7.41
C ALA A 21 9.76 6.25 8.36
N TYR A 22 10.48 5.97 9.45
CA TYR A 22 10.07 5.03 10.48
C TYR A 22 8.69 5.38 11.08
N ARG A 23 8.47 6.65 11.48
CA ARG A 23 7.18 7.10 12.02
C ARG A 23 6.03 6.86 11.06
N LYS A 24 6.25 7.13 9.77
CA LYS A 24 5.25 6.89 8.74
C LYS A 24 5.01 5.40 8.50
N ALA A 25 6.07 4.62 8.37
CA ALA A 25 5.98 3.17 8.20
C ALA A 25 5.20 2.51 9.35
N LYS A 26 5.52 2.85 10.60
CA LYS A 26 4.80 2.34 11.77
C LYS A 26 3.30 2.65 11.72
N ALA A 27 2.95 3.89 11.38
CA ALA A 27 1.55 4.30 11.30
C ALA A 27 0.81 3.64 10.11
N ASP A 28 1.45 3.57 8.96
CA ASP A 28 0.86 2.95 7.78
C ASP A 28 0.63 1.45 8.01
N CYS A 29 1.60 0.73 8.58
CA CYS A 29 1.44 -0.68 8.96
C CYS A 29 0.36 -0.90 10.03
N PHE A 30 0.21 0.02 10.97
CA PHE A 30 -0.86 -0.05 11.98
C PHE A 30 -2.25 0.06 11.35
N PHE A 31 -2.42 0.94 10.36
CA PHE A 31 -3.70 1.11 9.68
C PHE A 31 -4.04 -0.03 8.72
N GLU A 32 -3.04 -0.70 8.15
CA GLU A 32 -3.27 -1.88 7.30
C GLU A 32 -3.74 -3.11 8.10
N ASN A 33 -3.36 -3.20 9.37
CA ASN A 33 -3.82 -4.19 10.35
C ASN A 33 -3.85 -5.65 9.87
N THR A 34 -2.97 -6.00 8.96
CA THR A 34 -2.98 -7.31 8.28
C THR A 34 -2.22 -8.37 9.06
N PHE A 35 -1.21 -7.94 9.85
CA PHE A 35 -0.34 -8.84 10.63
C PHE A 35 0.00 -8.23 11.99
N PRO A 36 0.57 -9.02 12.91
CA PRO A 36 1.10 -8.51 14.17
C PRO A 36 2.39 -7.67 13.95
N THR A 37 2.39 -6.81 12.94
CA THR A 37 3.49 -5.85 12.68
C THR A 37 3.75 -4.96 13.89
N ALA A 38 2.76 -4.73 14.72
CA ALA A 38 2.92 -4.01 15.98
C ALA A 38 3.98 -4.65 16.90
N ILE A 39 4.06 -5.98 16.94
CA ILE A 39 5.07 -6.71 17.73
C ILE A 39 6.46 -6.44 17.15
N LYS A 40 6.63 -6.59 15.82
CA LYS A 40 7.91 -6.33 15.15
C LYS A 40 8.38 -4.89 15.37
N PHE A 41 7.47 -3.93 15.31
CA PHE A 41 7.80 -2.53 15.58
C PHE A 41 8.15 -2.30 17.06
N ALA A 42 7.46 -2.96 18.00
CA ALA A 42 7.77 -2.86 19.42
C ALA A 42 9.16 -3.44 19.75
N GLU A 43 9.50 -4.57 19.15
CA GLU A 43 10.85 -5.16 19.25
C GLU A 43 11.91 -4.24 18.65
N TYR A 44 11.67 -3.68 17.47
CA TYR A 44 12.56 -2.73 16.81
C TYR A 44 12.77 -1.45 17.65
N GLU A 45 11.76 -1.02 18.40
CA GLU A 45 11.80 0.18 19.25
C GLU A 45 12.67 0.00 20.51
N GLN A 46 12.93 -1.22 20.94
CA GLN A 46 13.81 -1.45 22.10
C GLN A 46 15.18 -0.81 21.92
N ASP A 47 15.72 -0.84 20.67
CA ASP A 47 16.98 -0.21 20.30
C ASP A 47 16.83 0.69 19.05
N LEU A 48 15.77 1.49 18.98
CA LEU A 48 15.39 2.26 17.80
C LEU A 48 16.55 3.02 17.16
N LEU A 49 17.30 3.77 17.94
CA LEU A 49 18.40 4.60 17.39
C LEU A 49 19.57 3.77 16.87
N ALA A 50 19.87 2.64 17.50
CA ALA A 50 20.90 1.71 17.03
C ALA A 50 20.44 1.08 15.71
N ASN A 51 19.23 0.54 15.66
CA ASN A 51 18.63 -0.08 14.47
C ASN A 51 18.57 0.90 13.28
N LEU A 52 18.17 2.15 13.51
CA LEU A 52 18.15 3.17 12.45
C LEU A 52 19.56 3.56 11.99
N ARG A 53 20.56 3.61 12.88
CA ARG A 53 21.95 3.87 12.50
C ARG A 53 22.53 2.73 11.67
N ASP A 54 22.20 1.50 12.00
CA ASP A 54 22.67 0.34 11.25
C ASP A 54 22.00 0.26 9.88
N LEU A 55 20.70 0.54 9.80
CA LEU A 55 20.01 0.71 8.53
C LEU A 55 20.64 1.84 7.69
N LEU A 56 20.98 2.98 8.30
CA LEU A 56 21.64 4.08 7.60
C LEU A 56 23.02 3.67 7.05
N LYS A 57 23.81 2.93 7.83
CA LYS A 57 25.10 2.37 7.36
C LYS A 57 24.89 1.42 6.17
N LEU A 58 23.87 0.55 6.26
CA LEU A 58 23.52 -0.39 5.20
C LEU A 58 23.18 0.35 3.90
N LEU A 59 22.30 1.35 3.97
CA LEU A 59 21.89 2.16 2.82
C LEU A 59 23.02 2.97 2.18
N LYS A 60 24.04 3.33 2.97
CA LYS A 60 25.22 4.06 2.47
C LYS A 60 26.31 3.16 1.89
N LYS A 61 26.24 1.86 2.06
CA LYS A 61 27.18 0.92 1.45
C LYS A 61 27.07 0.96 -0.08
N LYS A 62 28.19 1.01 -0.77
CA LYS A 62 28.26 0.96 -2.23
C LYS A 62 28.01 -0.45 -2.81
N SER A 63 28.06 -1.47 -1.98
CA SER A 63 27.92 -2.88 -2.37
C SER A 63 26.46 -3.34 -2.66
N GLY A 64 25.51 -2.41 -2.58
CA GLY A 64 24.08 -2.77 -2.70
C GLY A 64 23.49 -3.26 -1.38
N LEU A 65 22.19 -3.46 -1.40
CA LEU A 65 21.43 -4.02 -0.28
C LEU A 65 21.43 -5.55 -0.41
N ASP A 66 21.67 -6.26 0.68
CA ASP A 66 21.48 -7.70 0.70
C ASP A 66 19.97 -8.00 0.63
N GLU A 67 19.56 -8.71 -0.42
CA GLU A 67 18.15 -9.08 -0.61
C GLU A 67 17.63 -9.92 0.56
N GLY A 68 18.47 -10.78 1.14
CA GLY A 68 18.10 -11.62 2.28
C GLY A 68 17.70 -10.84 3.53
N GLU A 69 18.27 -9.65 3.73
CA GLU A 69 17.94 -8.78 4.88
C GLU A 69 16.64 -7.99 4.66
N LEU A 70 16.19 -7.86 3.42
CA LEU A 70 15.02 -7.05 3.06
C LEU A 70 13.81 -7.89 2.67
N LEU A 71 14.03 -9.12 2.23
CA LEU A 71 12.97 -10.05 1.91
C LEU A 71 12.41 -10.64 3.20
N GLY A 72 11.10 -10.62 3.30
CA GLY A 72 10.37 -11.28 4.39
C GLY A 72 9.90 -12.67 3.97
N GLU A 73 9.05 -13.21 4.81
CA GLU A 73 8.35 -14.46 4.53
C GLU A 73 7.06 -14.20 3.77
N PHE A 74 6.54 -15.24 3.11
CA PHE A 74 5.20 -15.22 2.55
C PHE A 74 4.21 -15.81 3.54
N ARG A 75 3.06 -15.17 3.68
CA ARG A 75 1.93 -15.68 4.46
C ARG A 75 0.69 -15.80 3.60
N LEU A 76 -0.10 -16.83 3.89
CA LEU A 76 -1.40 -17.03 3.27
C LEU A 76 -2.48 -16.45 4.16
N LEU A 77 -3.17 -15.42 3.68
CA LEU A 77 -4.34 -14.88 4.35
C LEU A 77 -5.62 -15.40 3.72
N PRO A 78 -6.57 -15.88 4.51
CA PRO A 78 -7.89 -16.23 3.99
C PRO A 78 -8.55 -15.01 3.34
N LYS A 79 -8.96 -15.16 2.08
CA LYS A 79 -9.67 -14.14 1.32
C LYS A 79 -11.17 -14.42 1.31
N LYS A 80 -11.51 -15.66 1.02
CA LYS A 80 -12.88 -16.12 0.87
C LYS A 80 -12.97 -17.60 1.18
N LEU A 81 -14.07 -18.00 1.77
CA LEU A 81 -14.47 -19.39 1.91
C LEU A 81 -15.69 -19.61 1.04
N SER A 82 -15.54 -20.36 -0.04
CA SER A 82 -16.66 -20.77 -0.88
C SER A 82 -17.16 -22.11 -0.42
N ALA A 83 -18.45 -22.23 -0.12
CA ALA A 83 -19.10 -23.47 0.28
C ALA A 83 -20.20 -23.80 -0.71
N SER A 84 -20.10 -24.94 -1.38
CA SER A 84 -21.12 -25.49 -2.24
C SER A 84 -21.74 -26.71 -1.59
N ARG A 85 -23.07 -26.78 -1.56
CA ARG A 85 -23.78 -27.93 -0.99
C ARG A 85 -23.46 -29.20 -1.80
N LYS A 86 -23.19 -30.30 -1.13
CA LYS A 86 -23.04 -31.61 -1.76
C LYS A 86 -24.38 -32.07 -2.36
N SER A 87 -24.34 -32.69 -3.51
CA SER A 87 -25.54 -33.06 -4.27
C SER A 87 -26.48 -34.05 -3.57
N ASN A 88 -25.98 -34.80 -2.60
CA ASN A 88 -26.71 -35.80 -1.81
C ASN A 88 -27.33 -35.23 -0.52
N VAL A 89 -27.19 -33.95 -0.26
CA VAL A 89 -27.67 -33.31 0.98
C VAL A 89 -29.00 -32.61 0.74
N VAL A 90 -30.03 -32.99 1.49
CA VAL A 90 -31.34 -32.35 1.45
C VAL A 90 -31.25 -30.96 2.10
N ASP A 91 -32.06 -30.04 1.60
CA ASP A 91 -32.18 -28.71 2.18
C ASP A 91 -33.04 -28.71 3.43
N ASP A 92 -32.39 -28.67 4.58
CA ASP A 92 -33.07 -28.62 5.87
C ASP A 92 -33.53 -27.19 6.25
N GLY A 93 -33.38 -26.24 5.35
CA GLY A 93 -33.72 -24.84 5.61
C GLY A 93 -32.73 -24.16 6.54
N HIS A 94 -33.25 -23.38 7.47
CA HIS A 94 -32.43 -22.65 8.44
C HIS A 94 -32.21 -23.49 9.70
N VAL A 95 -30.93 -23.85 9.96
CA VAL A 95 -30.55 -24.66 11.12
C VAL A 95 -29.76 -23.79 12.09
N HIS A 96 -30.20 -23.76 13.35
CA HIS A 96 -29.49 -23.06 14.41
C HIS A 96 -28.68 -24.06 15.28
N PHE A 97 -27.40 -23.73 15.47
CA PHE A 97 -26.47 -24.50 16.30
C PHE A 97 -26.18 -23.75 17.61
N SER A 98 -26.42 -24.40 18.75
CA SER A 98 -26.09 -23.85 20.07
C SER A 98 -24.59 -23.91 20.39
N LYS A 99 -23.82 -24.74 19.65
CA LYS A 99 -22.38 -24.93 19.82
C LYS A 99 -21.69 -24.69 18.49
N PRO A 100 -20.64 -23.80 18.43
CA PRO A 100 -19.91 -23.53 17.22
C PRO A 100 -19.31 -24.77 16.54
N ASP A 101 -18.78 -25.70 17.33
CA ASP A 101 -18.15 -26.93 16.80
C ASP A 101 -19.11 -27.74 15.94
N ARG A 102 -20.38 -27.88 16.40
CA ARG A 102 -21.41 -28.59 15.63
C ARG A 102 -21.78 -27.88 14.33
N ALA A 103 -21.73 -26.54 14.32
CA ALA A 103 -21.95 -25.76 13.09
C ALA A 103 -20.83 -26.02 12.09
N VAL A 104 -19.59 -26.05 12.56
CA VAL A 104 -18.41 -26.34 11.74
C VAL A 104 -18.46 -27.76 11.19
N ASP A 105 -18.74 -28.75 12.04
CA ASP A 105 -18.88 -30.14 11.60
C ASP A 105 -19.99 -30.33 10.58
N ASN A 106 -21.13 -29.69 10.78
CA ASN A 106 -22.23 -29.70 9.79
C ASN A 106 -21.84 -29.05 8.47
N LEU A 107 -21.13 -27.93 8.54
CA LEU A 107 -20.63 -27.26 7.35
C LEU A 107 -19.73 -28.19 6.52
N PHE A 108 -18.72 -28.80 7.12
CA PHE A 108 -17.79 -29.71 6.43
C PHE A 108 -18.44 -30.99 5.96
N LYS A 109 -19.43 -31.49 6.70
CA LYS A 109 -20.18 -32.70 6.33
C LYS A 109 -21.03 -32.49 5.08
N ASN A 110 -21.71 -31.34 5.00
CA ASN A 110 -22.75 -31.09 4.02
C ASN A 110 -22.30 -30.22 2.82
N HIS A 111 -21.10 -29.63 2.90
CA HIS A 111 -20.60 -28.75 1.85
C HIS A 111 -19.18 -29.13 1.41
N ASP A 112 -18.92 -28.91 0.14
CA ASP A 112 -17.55 -28.85 -0.40
C ASP A 112 -17.04 -27.45 -0.17
N ILE A 113 -15.93 -27.35 0.54
CA ILE A 113 -15.36 -26.09 0.98
C ILE A 113 -14.08 -25.83 0.21
N VAL A 114 -14.06 -24.71 -0.50
CA VAL A 114 -12.90 -24.27 -1.27
C VAL A 114 -12.43 -22.93 -0.71
N PRO A 115 -11.33 -22.94 0.06
CA PRO A 115 -10.75 -21.71 0.56
C PRO A 115 -9.92 -21.01 -0.54
N GLU A 116 -10.11 -19.71 -0.67
CA GLU A 116 -9.23 -18.84 -1.43
C GLU A 116 -8.31 -18.07 -0.48
N PHE A 117 -7.03 -18.03 -0.82
CA PHE A 117 -6.03 -17.31 -0.05
C PHE A 117 -5.42 -16.17 -0.85
N ARG A 118 -4.94 -15.16 -0.15
CA ARG A 118 -4.01 -14.15 -0.68
C ARG A 118 -2.62 -14.45 -0.19
N ILE A 119 -1.66 -14.41 -1.09
CA ILE A 119 -0.25 -14.44 -0.72
C ILE A 119 0.14 -13.02 -0.34
N ILE A 120 0.66 -12.83 0.86
CA ILE A 120 1.10 -11.52 1.37
C ILE A 120 2.53 -11.65 1.88
N GLY A 121 3.37 -10.67 1.56
CA GLY A 121 4.72 -10.57 2.11
C GLY A 121 4.68 -10.05 3.54
N ASP A 122 5.33 -10.75 4.45
CA ASP A 122 5.52 -10.34 5.84
C ASP A 122 6.95 -9.78 6.02
N PHE A 123 7.15 -8.57 5.57
CA PHE A 123 8.45 -7.92 5.48
C PHE A 123 9.03 -7.50 6.83
N PRO A 124 10.37 -7.42 6.94
CA PRO A 124 11.06 -6.81 8.07
C PRO A 124 10.73 -5.32 8.22
N VAL A 125 10.90 -4.78 9.42
CA VAL A 125 10.67 -3.35 9.70
C VAL A 125 11.53 -2.45 8.81
N ASN A 126 12.77 -2.84 8.54
CA ASN A 126 13.67 -2.10 7.64
C ASN A 126 13.08 -1.90 6.25
N THR A 127 12.42 -2.91 5.69
CA THR A 127 11.77 -2.82 4.37
C THR A 127 10.61 -1.81 4.38
N HIS A 128 9.81 -1.81 5.44
CA HIS A 128 8.76 -0.81 5.61
C HIS A 128 9.30 0.61 5.73
N ILE A 129 10.44 0.78 6.45
CA ILE A 129 11.11 2.09 6.57
C ILE A 129 11.65 2.55 5.22
N ILE A 130 12.30 1.66 4.46
CA ILE A 130 12.82 1.98 3.12
C ILE A 130 11.68 2.35 2.17
N SER A 131 10.57 1.63 2.23
CA SER A 131 9.38 1.94 1.41
C SER A 131 8.80 3.31 1.76
N ALA A 132 8.69 3.65 3.05
CA ALA A 132 8.23 4.97 3.49
C ALA A 132 9.24 6.08 3.12
N LEU A 133 10.54 5.80 3.19
CA LEU A 133 11.60 6.71 2.73
C LEU A 133 11.46 7.01 1.24
N TRP A 134 11.24 5.96 0.43
CA TRP A 134 11.00 6.11 -1.01
C TRP A 134 9.77 6.98 -1.28
N VAL A 135 8.65 6.73 -0.59
CA VAL A 135 7.42 7.54 -0.70
C VAL A 135 7.69 9.00 -0.35
N ASN A 136 8.41 9.25 0.74
CA ASN A 136 8.71 10.60 1.21
C ASN A 136 9.55 11.40 0.20
N MET A 137 10.53 10.76 -0.43
CA MET A 137 11.53 11.44 -1.25
C MET A 137 11.19 11.44 -2.75
N ILE A 138 10.61 10.34 -3.23
CA ILE A 138 10.40 10.08 -4.65
C ILE A 138 8.91 9.93 -4.96
N GLY A 139 8.21 9.03 -4.26
CA GLY A 139 6.83 8.64 -4.54
C GLY A 139 5.84 9.80 -4.52
N ARG A 140 6.09 10.83 -3.70
CA ARG A 140 5.29 12.06 -3.67
C ARG A 140 5.25 12.81 -4.99
N LYS A 141 6.31 12.70 -5.81
CA LYS A 141 6.36 13.34 -7.13
C LYS A 141 5.42 12.64 -8.12
N PHE A 142 5.26 11.32 -7.98
CA PHE A 142 4.28 10.55 -8.74
C PHE A 142 2.85 10.90 -8.32
N ASP A 143 2.58 10.92 -7.02
CA ASP A 143 1.25 11.27 -6.51
C ASP A 143 0.80 12.66 -6.97
N ALA A 144 1.75 13.60 -7.07
CA ALA A 144 1.48 14.95 -7.55
C ALA A 144 1.07 15.00 -9.04
N LYS A 145 1.43 13.98 -9.84
CA LYS A 145 1.07 13.86 -11.26
C LYS A 145 -0.28 13.16 -11.49
N LEU A 146 -0.83 12.52 -10.47
CA LEU A 146 -2.11 11.83 -10.59
C LEU A 146 -3.26 12.82 -10.65
N GLU A 147 -4.21 12.55 -11.53
CA GLU A 147 -5.43 13.34 -11.69
C GLU A 147 -6.35 13.26 -10.47
N LYS A 148 -7.32 14.18 -10.39
CA LYS A 148 -8.32 14.20 -9.32
C LYS A 148 -9.25 12.99 -9.33
N SER A 149 -9.40 12.34 -10.47
CA SER A 149 -10.16 11.09 -10.66
C SER A 149 -9.46 9.85 -10.08
N CYS A 150 -8.18 9.95 -9.71
CA CYS A 150 -7.44 8.90 -9.04
C CYS A 150 -7.68 8.95 -7.53
N TYR A 151 -8.52 8.07 -7.00
CA TYR A 151 -8.92 8.07 -5.59
C TYR A 151 -8.07 7.15 -4.71
N GLY A 152 -7.54 6.04 -5.25
CA GLY A 152 -6.84 5.03 -4.46
C GLY A 152 -5.47 5.46 -3.96
N ALA A 153 -5.11 5.05 -2.74
CA ALA A 153 -3.79 5.18 -2.13
C ALA A 153 -3.12 6.58 -2.25
N ARG A 154 -3.91 7.66 -2.19
CA ARG A 154 -3.41 9.03 -2.29
C ARG A 154 -2.67 9.44 -1.03
N LEU A 155 -1.56 10.14 -1.24
CA LEU A 155 -0.75 10.67 -0.15
C LEU A 155 -1.45 11.83 0.59
N LYS A 156 -1.20 11.94 1.89
CA LYS A 156 -1.68 13.05 2.70
C LYS A 156 -1.02 14.35 2.27
N ARG A 157 -1.84 15.38 2.08
CA ARG A 157 -1.41 16.73 1.72
C ARG A 157 -1.68 17.71 2.85
N ILE A 158 -0.91 18.76 2.92
CA ILE A 158 -1.16 19.86 3.86
C ILE A 158 -2.44 20.56 3.40
N ARG A 159 -3.45 20.53 4.26
CA ARG A 159 -4.68 21.29 4.07
C ARG A 159 -4.50 22.60 4.80
N ASN A 160 -4.14 23.62 4.08
CA ASN A 160 -4.11 24.98 4.59
C ASN A 160 -4.66 25.88 3.49
N ASP A 161 -5.95 26.12 3.55
CA ASP A 161 -6.70 26.87 2.54
C ASP A 161 -6.21 28.32 2.41
N ASP A 162 -5.53 28.84 3.46
CA ASP A 162 -4.99 30.19 3.49
C ASP A 162 -3.61 30.31 2.81
N LEU A 163 -2.86 29.21 2.72
CA LEU A 163 -1.48 29.19 2.20
C LEU A 163 -1.34 28.59 0.80
N PHE A 164 -2.28 27.75 0.39
CA PHE A 164 -2.21 27.03 -0.87
C PHE A 164 -3.56 27.03 -1.57
N SER A 165 -3.65 27.68 -2.70
CA SER A 165 -4.85 27.70 -3.53
C SER A 165 -4.97 26.39 -4.32
N GLY A 166 -6.07 25.67 -4.13
CA GLY A 166 -6.50 24.60 -5.01
C GLY A 166 -5.61 23.33 -5.02
N ASP A 167 -5.05 23.01 -6.16
CA ASP A 167 -4.41 21.71 -6.44
C ASP A 167 -2.95 21.61 -6.00
N GLU A 168 -2.34 22.69 -5.56
CA GLU A 168 -0.90 22.79 -5.22
C GLU A 168 -0.56 22.41 -3.78
N GLN A 169 -1.48 21.77 -3.07
CA GLN A 169 -1.23 21.37 -1.67
C GLN A 169 -0.05 20.39 -1.59
N PRO A 170 1.04 20.76 -0.91
CA PRO A 170 2.22 19.92 -0.86
C PRO A 170 2.00 18.67 -0.02
N PHE A 171 2.82 17.65 -0.26
CA PHE A 171 2.86 16.44 0.54
C PHE A 171 3.12 16.75 2.02
N HIS A 172 2.32 16.16 2.91
CA HIS A 172 2.42 16.39 4.35
C HIS A 172 3.49 15.48 4.96
N ILE A 173 4.76 15.89 4.86
CA ILE A 173 5.91 15.10 5.34
C ILE A 173 5.84 14.79 6.84
N SER A 174 5.32 15.69 7.65
CA SER A 174 5.23 15.53 9.12
C SER A 174 3.93 14.86 9.60
N SER A 175 3.03 14.47 8.68
CA SER A 175 1.80 13.76 9.05
C SER A 175 2.08 12.39 9.67
N VAL A 176 1.15 11.92 10.49
CA VAL A 176 1.11 10.54 10.95
C VAL A 176 0.63 9.66 9.80
N GLY A 177 1.49 8.73 9.33
CA GLY A 177 1.26 7.93 8.13
C GLY A 177 1.42 8.73 6.84
N SER A 178 1.60 8.02 5.74
CA SER A 178 1.80 8.58 4.40
C SER A 178 0.50 8.76 3.65
N PHE A 179 -0.43 7.82 3.81
CA PHE A 179 -1.63 7.71 3.02
C PHE A 179 -2.89 8.19 3.75
N ASN A 180 -3.86 8.65 2.98
CA ASN A 180 -5.20 8.86 3.51
C ASN A 180 -5.82 7.51 3.88
N PRO A 181 -6.62 7.41 4.97
CA PRO A 181 -7.31 6.18 5.32
C PRO A 181 -8.16 5.70 4.14
N TYR A 182 -8.04 4.42 3.77
CA TYR A 182 -8.59 3.85 2.53
C TYR A 182 -10.11 4.06 2.37
N PHE A 183 -10.86 4.12 3.47
CA PHE A 183 -12.31 4.28 3.44
C PHE A 183 -12.73 5.67 2.94
N GLN A 184 -11.96 6.72 3.19
CA GLN A 184 -12.28 8.07 2.73
C GLN A 184 -12.23 8.21 1.21
N PRO A 185 -11.12 7.85 0.52
CA PRO A 185 -11.09 7.84 -0.95
C PRO A 185 -12.14 6.91 -1.56
N TYR A 186 -12.40 5.75 -0.94
CA TYR A 186 -13.43 4.82 -1.41
C TYR A 186 -14.83 5.43 -1.36
N GLN A 187 -15.19 6.05 -0.24
CA GLN A 187 -16.49 6.73 -0.11
C GLN A 187 -16.61 7.89 -1.12
N LYS A 188 -15.54 8.66 -1.31
CA LYS A 188 -15.51 9.74 -2.28
C LYS A 188 -15.71 9.23 -3.70
N TRP A 189 -14.95 8.22 -4.12
CA TRP A 189 -15.11 7.58 -5.43
C TRP A 189 -16.55 7.12 -5.69
N ARG A 190 -17.13 6.40 -4.74
CA ARG A 190 -18.52 5.94 -4.84
C ARG A 190 -19.51 7.09 -4.95
N ASN A 191 -19.38 8.09 -4.10
CA ASN A 191 -20.31 9.21 -4.05
C ASN A 191 -20.20 10.11 -5.29
N ASP A 192 -19.00 10.36 -5.78
CA ASP A 192 -18.77 11.13 -7.00
C ASP A 192 -19.32 10.39 -8.23
N GLY A 193 -19.15 9.08 -8.32
CA GLY A 193 -19.75 8.25 -9.35
C GLY A 193 -21.28 8.30 -9.33
N LEU A 194 -21.90 8.11 -8.16
CA LEU A 194 -23.36 8.20 -8.01
C LEU A 194 -23.89 9.60 -8.32
N LYS A 195 -23.17 10.65 -7.94
CA LYS A 195 -23.53 12.03 -8.26
C LYS A 195 -23.46 12.31 -9.76
N ALA A 196 -22.45 11.80 -10.44
CA ALA A 196 -22.34 11.93 -11.90
C ALA A 196 -23.53 11.25 -12.60
N ILE A 197 -23.87 10.02 -12.19
CA ILE A 197 -25.02 9.28 -12.72
C ILE A 197 -26.33 10.08 -12.53
N ARG A 198 -26.58 10.55 -11.31
CA ARG A 198 -27.79 11.35 -11.02
C ARG A 198 -27.85 12.62 -11.84
N GLY A 199 -26.74 13.34 -11.97
CA GLY A 199 -26.68 14.58 -12.73
C GLY A 199 -26.98 14.42 -14.22
N GLU A 200 -26.74 13.25 -14.80
CA GLU A 200 -27.13 12.98 -16.19
C GLU A 200 -28.60 12.52 -16.29
N LEU A 201 -29.10 11.73 -15.34
CA LEU A 201 -30.52 11.35 -15.29
C LEU A 201 -31.45 12.56 -15.08
N GLU A 202 -31.02 13.53 -14.27
CA GLU A 202 -31.77 14.80 -14.07
C GLU A 202 -31.86 15.64 -15.36
N LYS A 203 -30.99 15.41 -16.33
CA LYS A 203 -31.00 16.02 -17.65
C LYS A 203 -31.79 15.21 -18.69
N ASP A 204 -32.50 14.18 -18.24
CA ASP A 204 -33.24 13.23 -19.09
C ASP A 204 -32.34 12.57 -20.18
N ARG A 205 -31.11 12.19 -19.76
CA ARG A 205 -30.15 11.51 -20.63
C ARG A 205 -30.07 10.03 -20.29
N ASP A 206 -30.08 9.20 -21.31
CA ASP A 206 -29.71 7.79 -21.15
C ASP A 206 -28.25 7.66 -20.86
N ILE A 207 -27.89 6.82 -19.86
CA ILE A 207 -26.54 6.57 -19.44
C ILE A 207 -26.22 5.09 -19.34
N ILE A 208 -24.98 4.74 -19.65
CA ILE A 208 -24.42 3.43 -19.40
C ILE A 208 -23.27 3.61 -18.40
N ALA A 209 -23.41 2.99 -17.23
CA ALA A 209 -22.34 2.94 -16.25
C ALA A 209 -21.59 1.62 -16.36
N VAL A 210 -20.26 1.68 -16.55
CA VAL A 210 -19.42 0.48 -16.65
C VAL A 210 -18.44 0.49 -15.48
N SER A 211 -18.44 -0.61 -14.71
CA SER A 211 -17.42 -0.86 -13.67
C SER A 211 -16.47 -1.94 -14.15
N LEU A 212 -15.19 -1.64 -14.13
CA LEU A 212 -14.13 -2.55 -14.54
C LEU A 212 -13.21 -2.82 -13.36
N ASP A 213 -12.82 -4.10 -13.17
CA ASP A 213 -11.81 -4.52 -12.23
C ASP A 213 -10.76 -5.39 -12.94
N LEU A 214 -9.48 -5.16 -12.65
CA LEU A 214 -8.39 -5.94 -13.22
C LEU A 214 -8.07 -7.11 -12.29
N LYS A 215 -8.54 -8.29 -12.68
CA LYS A 215 -8.28 -9.53 -11.92
C LYS A 215 -6.78 -9.75 -11.74
N SER A 216 -6.37 -9.94 -10.49
CA SER A 216 -4.98 -10.27 -10.14
C SER A 216 -3.94 -9.26 -10.64
N TYR A 217 -4.31 -7.98 -10.76
CA TYR A 217 -3.48 -6.92 -11.34
C TYR A 217 -2.04 -6.94 -10.79
N TYR A 218 -1.86 -6.94 -9.47
CA TYR A 218 -0.53 -6.91 -8.85
C TYR A 218 0.33 -8.14 -9.11
N HIS A 219 -0.27 -9.28 -9.45
CA HIS A 219 0.46 -10.52 -9.76
C HIS A 219 1.00 -10.55 -11.21
N PHE A 220 0.44 -9.68 -12.07
CA PHE A 220 0.80 -9.61 -13.48
C PHE A 220 1.56 -8.35 -13.86
N ILE A 221 1.82 -7.46 -12.90
CA ILE A 221 2.73 -6.33 -13.14
C ILE A 221 4.15 -6.89 -13.23
N ASP A 222 4.74 -6.77 -14.41
CA ASP A 222 6.17 -6.98 -14.57
C ASP A 222 6.91 -5.71 -14.18
N PRO A 223 7.64 -5.70 -13.05
CA PRO A 223 8.37 -4.52 -12.61
C PRO A 223 9.49 -4.12 -13.59
N LEU A 224 9.98 -5.06 -14.42
CA LEU A 224 10.99 -4.77 -15.44
C LEU A 224 10.38 -4.11 -16.68
N SER A 225 9.17 -4.47 -17.08
CA SER A 225 8.47 -3.82 -18.18
C SER A 225 8.03 -2.40 -17.83
N THR A 226 7.73 -2.13 -16.55
CA THR A 226 7.42 -0.78 -16.06
C THR A 226 8.67 0.10 -15.97
N SER A 227 9.88 -0.45 -15.90
CA SER A 227 11.13 0.28 -15.99
C SER A 227 11.44 0.76 -17.42
N GLY A 228 10.80 0.15 -18.43
CA GLY A 228 10.94 0.50 -19.84
C GLY A 228 10.04 1.66 -20.26
N THR A 229 10.59 2.85 -20.33
CA THR A 229 10.18 4.02 -21.13
C THR A 229 8.87 4.77 -20.81
N SER A 230 7.75 4.11 -20.49
CA SER A 230 6.47 4.85 -20.31
C SER A 230 6.32 5.42 -18.90
N PHE A 231 6.64 4.64 -17.89
CA PHE A 231 6.53 5.06 -16.48
C PHE A 231 7.63 6.07 -16.10
N LEU A 232 8.84 5.85 -16.63
CA LEU A 232 9.99 6.71 -16.39
C LEU A 232 9.88 8.05 -17.13
N LYS A 233 9.15 8.13 -18.25
CA LYS A 233 8.88 9.39 -18.96
C LYS A 233 8.00 10.37 -18.17
N VAL A 234 7.27 9.90 -17.17
CA VAL A 234 6.47 10.73 -16.27
C VAL A 234 7.34 11.39 -15.19
N LEU A 235 8.51 10.81 -14.92
CA LEU A 235 9.48 11.35 -13.98
C LEU A 235 10.39 12.38 -14.66
N ASP A 236 10.78 13.37 -13.88
CA ASP A 236 11.86 14.26 -14.24
C ASP A 236 13.14 13.44 -14.49
N PHE A 237 13.83 13.70 -15.59
CA PHE A 237 14.97 12.90 -16.07
C PHE A 237 16.04 12.67 -15.00
N ASP A 238 16.27 13.66 -14.12
CA ASP A 238 17.23 13.54 -13.03
C ASP A 238 16.83 12.53 -11.96
N VAL A 239 15.53 12.38 -11.68
CA VAL A 239 15.00 11.37 -10.74
C VAL A 239 15.13 9.98 -11.34
N VAL A 240 14.88 9.84 -12.64
CA VAL A 240 15.04 8.58 -13.38
C VAL A 240 16.49 8.12 -13.36
N LYS A 241 17.43 9.03 -13.61
CA LYS A 241 18.86 8.74 -13.59
C LYS A 241 19.34 8.30 -12.21
N GLN A 242 18.80 8.90 -11.15
CA GLN A 242 19.09 8.50 -9.76
C GLN A 242 18.53 7.12 -9.40
N ILE A 243 17.32 6.79 -9.87
CA ILE A 243 16.71 5.47 -9.68
C ILE A 243 17.48 4.41 -10.47
N HIS A 244 17.80 4.66 -11.74
CA HIS A 244 18.49 3.71 -12.61
C HIS A 244 19.91 3.37 -12.12
N THR A 245 20.65 4.37 -11.65
CA THR A 245 22.01 4.13 -11.13
C THR A 245 22.02 3.36 -9.80
N THR A 246 20.93 3.39 -9.05
CA THR A 246 20.87 2.82 -7.69
C THR A 246 20.16 1.47 -7.64
N GLN A 247 19.15 1.24 -8.49
CA GLN A 247 18.38 -0.01 -8.47
C GLN A 247 18.93 -1.07 -9.41
N LEU A 248 19.47 -0.72 -10.58
CA LEU A 248 19.98 -1.70 -11.54
C LEU A 248 21.39 -2.20 -11.17
N SER A 249 22.17 -1.44 -10.42
CA SER A 249 23.45 -1.92 -9.88
C SER A 249 23.29 -2.87 -8.69
N SER A 250 22.09 -2.97 -8.11
CA SER A 250 21.78 -3.93 -7.05
C SER A 250 21.15 -5.23 -7.55
N PHE A 251 20.79 -5.31 -8.85
CA PHE A 251 20.22 -6.50 -9.50
C PHE A 251 21.15 -7.10 -10.57
N SER A 252 22.35 -6.57 -10.75
CA SER A 252 23.43 -7.14 -11.56
C SER A 252 24.53 -7.70 -10.65
#